data_8823222b4e0fa3c4af08efeb3033bc0d
#
_entry.id   8823222b4e0fa3c4af08efeb3033bc0d
#
_cell.length_a   1.000
_cell.length_b   1.000
_cell.length_c   1.000
_cell.angle_alpha   90.00
_cell.angle_beta   90.00
_cell.angle_gamma   90.00
#
_symmetry.space_group_name_H-M   'P 1'
#
loop_
_entity.id
_entity.type
_entity.pdbx_description
1 polymer ?
#
loop_
_entity_poly.entity_id
_entity_poly.type
_entity_poly.pdbx_seq_one_letter_code
_entity_poly.pdbx_strand_id
1 'polypeptide(L)'
;IFAAITILASNYSSAFGGDPTKSALSVFIDSLGYIFDTNYIMESGELGRFTTIFFWLQHNELFGPGGMLFGYGLNATNSGSTVSPGYIGAWYHLILDSTALSMMLWEVGIIGVILFIAMIAAILIVMRPKETLSRYDLKREDLQLLSSAPAFYVFAIGCLLSLPYSQILMIIPMLQFLLWLALGALIVIHRSVRLNSGTQ
;
A
#
# COMPACT_ATOMS: atom_id res chain seq x y z
N ILE A 1 -27.19 -7.15 -1.69
CA ILE A 1 -26.25 -6.08 -1.40
C ILE A 1 -26.55 -5.47 -0.03
N PHE A 2 -27.80 -5.02 0.27
CA PHE A 2 -28.16 -4.43 1.56
C PHE A 2 -27.88 -5.34 2.75
N ALA A 3 -28.27 -6.62 2.68
CA ALA A 3 -28.00 -7.60 3.74
C ALA A 3 -26.51 -7.82 4.00
N ALA A 4 -25.67 -7.81 2.95
CA ALA A 4 -24.23 -7.93 3.09
C ALA A 4 -23.61 -6.70 3.80
N ILE A 5 -24.08 -5.50 3.47
CA ILE A 5 -23.66 -4.25 4.14
C ILE A 5 -24.06 -4.26 5.61
N THR A 6 -25.27 -4.72 5.94
CA THR A 6 -25.73 -4.81 7.33
C THR A 6 -24.92 -5.82 8.15
N ILE A 7 -24.58 -6.99 7.57
CA ILE A 7 -23.75 -8.00 8.22
C ILE A 7 -22.32 -7.46 8.43
N LEU A 8 -21.74 -6.81 7.43
CA LEU A 8 -20.43 -6.16 7.55
C LEU A 8 -20.43 -5.08 8.64
N ALA A 9 -21.45 -4.21 8.65
CA ALA A 9 -21.58 -3.15 9.63
C ALA A 9 -21.76 -3.69 11.06
N SER A 10 -22.54 -4.77 11.26
CA SER A 10 -22.72 -5.38 12.58
C SER A 10 -21.43 -6.03 13.09
N ASN A 11 -20.69 -6.74 12.22
CA ASN A 11 -19.40 -7.33 12.58
C ASN A 11 -18.36 -6.25 12.87
N TYR A 12 -18.36 -5.15 12.13
CA TYR A 12 -17.48 -4.02 12.36
C TYR A 12 -17.74 -3.37 13.72
N SER A 13 -19.00 -3.08 14.05
CA SER A 13 -19.41 -2.50 15.34
C SER A 13 -19.00 -3.39 16.53
N SER A 14 -19.15 -4.72 16.41
CA SER A 14 -18.75 -5.65 17.47
C SER A 14 -17.24 -5.77 17.65
N ALA A 15 -16.47 -5.65 16.55
CA ALA A 15 -15.01 -5.78 16.58
C ALA A 15 -14.29 -4.54 17.12
N PHE A 16 -14.87 -3.35 16.91
CA PHE A 16 -14.24 -2.08 17.29
C PHE A 16 -14.88 -1.38 18.50
N GLY A 17 -15.67 -2.11 19.29
CA GLY A 17 -16.22 -1.59 20.56
C GLY A 17 -17.20 -0.42 20.37
N GLY A 18 -17.97 -0.45 19.28
CA GLY A 18 -18.93 0.60 18.96
C GLY A 18 -19.94 0.84 20.11
N ASP A 19 -20.31 2.10 20.29
CA ASP A 19 -21.30 2.51 21.27
C ASP A 19 -22.61 1.71 21.06
N PRO A 20 -23.07 0.93 22.07
CA PRO A 20 -24.26 0.10 21.96
C PRO A 20 -25.55 0.90 21.69
N THR A 21 -25.50 2.21 21.84
CA THR A 21 -26.62 3.12 21.57
C THR A 21 -26.74 3.51 20.10
N LYS A 22 -25.66 3.32 19.30
CA LYS A 22 -25.63 3.67 17.88
C LYS A 22 -26.03 2.47 17.00
N SER A 23 -26.77 2.74 15.92
CA SER A 23 -27.04 1.68 14.94
C SER A 23 -25.77 1.26 14.20
N ALA A 24 -25.65 -0.02 13.81
CA ALA A 24 -24.49 -0.53 13.06
C ALA A 24 -24.24 0.28 11.76
N LEU A 25 -25.30 0.80 11.14
CA LEU A 25 -25.19 1.64 9.95
C LEU A 25 -24.59 3.02 10.25
N SER A 26 -24.95 3.66 11.39
CA SER A 26 -24.36 4.94 11.76
C SER A 26 -22.88 4.80 12.10
N VAL A 27 -22.49 3.73 12.81
CA VAL A 27 -21.06 3.43 13.08
C VAL A 27 -20.28 3.22 11.80
N PHE A 28 -20.87 2.55 10.81
CA PHE A 28 -20.23 2.35 9.50
C PHE A 28 -20.08 3.67 8.73
N ILE A 29 -21.10 4.53 8.73
CA ILE A 29 -21.05 5.85 8.08
C ILE A 29 -20.04 6.76 8.79
N ASP A 30 -20.00 6.76 10.12
CA ASP A 30 -19.02 7.51 10.90
C ASP A 30 -17.58 7.04 10.58
N SER A 31 -17.40 5.72 10.36
CA SER A 31 -16.11 5.15 9.97
C SER A 31 -15.69 5.55 8.56
N LEU A 32 -16.65 5.70 7.63
CA LEU A 32 -16.35 6.23 6.29
C LEU A 32 -15.97 7.71 6.39
N GLY A 33 -16.64 8.49 7.26
CA GLY A 33 -16.26 9.87 7.55
C GLY A 33 -14.80 9.98 8.01
N TYR A 34 -14.37 9.10 8.93
CA TYR A 34 -12.99 9.04 9.38
C TYR A 34 -11.97 8.81 8.23
N ILE A 35 -12.31 7.98 7.25
CA ILE A 35 -11.40 7.69 6.13
C ILE A 35 -11.23 8.93 5.24
N PHE A 36 -12.32 9.64 4.96
CA PHE A 36 -12.34 10.75 4.00
C PHE A 36 -12.18 12.14 4.63
N ASP A 37 -12.21 12.25 5.95
CA ASP A 37 -11.95 13.52 6.64
C ASP A 37 -10.47 13.91 6.49
N THR A 38 -10.22 15.13 6.07
CA THR A 38 -8.88 15.68 5.88
C THR A 38 -8.27 16.30 7.13
N ASN A 39 -9.05 16.41 8.21
CA ASN A 39 -8.63 17.03 9.47
C ASN A 39 -8.83 16.11 10.68
N TYR A 40 -9.04 14.83 10.46
CA TYR A 40 -9.31 13.90 11.55
C TYR A 40 -8.02 13.52 12.29
N ILE A 41 -8.03 13.80 13.60
CA ILE A 41 -6.94 13.40 14.52
C ILE A 41 -7.60 12.61 15.66
N MET A 42 -7.10 11.41 15.92
CA MET A 42 -7.52 10.59 17.04
C MET A 42 -6.97 11.15 18.37
N GLU A 43 -7.60 10.81 19.48
CA GLU A 43 -7.09 11.13 20.82
C GLU A 43 -5.68 10.56 21.07
N SER A 44 -5.33 9.46 20.40
CA SER A 44 -3.98 8.87 20.41
C SER A 44 -2.93 9.69 19.68
N GLY A 45 -3.31 10.75 18.94
CA GLY A 45 -2.43 11.49 18.03
C GLY A 45 -2.27 10.83 16.64
N GLU A 46 -2.99 9.74 16.36
CA GLU A 46 -2.98 9.13 15.02
C GLU A 46 -3.81 9.96 14.04
N LEU A 47 -3.23 10.25 12.89
CA LEU A 47 -3.90 10.97 11.81
C LEU A 47 -4.78 10.03 10.98
N GLY A 48 -5.92 10.54 10.50
CA GLY A 48 -6.77 9.85 9.54
C GLY A 48 -6.02 9.54 8.24
N ARG A 49 -6.54 8.60 7.44
CA ARG A 49 -5.85 8.10 6.23
C ARG A 49 -5.56 9.19 5.20
N PHE A 50 -6.51 10.05 4.94
CA PHE A 50 -6.30 11.20 4.07
C PHE A 50 -5.66 12.37 4.81
N THR A 51 -6.00 12.57 6.09
CA THR A 51 -5.42 13.63 6.93
C THR A 51 -3.89 13.57 6.93
N THR A 52 -3.30 12.37 7.04
CA THR A 52 -1.84 12.23 7.09
C THR A 52 -1.15 12.67 5.79
N ILE A 53 -1.79 12.48 4.64
CA ILE A 53 -1.27 12.94 3.34
C ILE A 53 -1.41 14.47 3.21
N PHE A 54 -2.56 15.02 3.60
CA PHE A 54 -2.77 16.47 3.62
C PHE A 54 -1.87 17.17 4.62
N PHE A 55 -1.63 16.57 5.78
CA PHE A 55 -0.69 17.06 6.77
C PHE A 55 0.73 17.14 6.20
N TRP A 56 1.16 16.10 5.48
CA TRP A 56 2.45 16.13 4.78
C TRP A 56 2.48 17.25 3.74
N LEU A 57 1.45 17.44 2.91
CA LEU A 57 1.39 18.51 1.93
C LEU A 57 1.56 19.91 2.54
N GLN A 58 1.07 20.12 3.76
CA GLN A 58 1.13 21.40 4.46
C GLN A 58 2.42 21.64 5.23
N HIS A 59 3.13 20.56 5.65
CA HIS A 59 4.24 20.64 6.60
C HIS A 59 5.54 20.00 6.07
N ASN A 60 5.64 19.70 4.78
CA ASN A 60 6.78 18.99 4.19
C ASN A 60 8.09 19.80 4.13
N GLU A 61 8.06 21.08 4.47
CA GLU A 61 9.23 21.96 4.45
C GLU A 61 9.85 22.17 5.84
N LEU A 62 9.71 21.22 6.76
CA LEU A 62 10.15 21.35 8.17
C LEU A 62 11.61 21.83 8.30
N PHE A 63 12.51 21.35 7.43
CA PHE A 63 13.94 21.73 7.41
C PHE A 63 14.35 22.27 6.03
N GLY A 64 13.42 22.85 5.28
CA GLY A 64 13.64 23.40 3.96
C GLY A 64 13.17 22.51 2.80
N PRO A 65 13.25 23.01 1.55
CA PRO A 65 12.63 22.38 0.39
C PRO A 65 13.21 21.00 0.02
N GLY A 66 14.37 20.64 0.53
CA GLY A 66 14.98 19.33 0.32
C GLY A 66 14.15 18.19 0.92
N GLY A 67 13.45 18.43 2.02
CA GLY A 67 12.62 17.43 2.69
C GLY A 67 11.43 16.97 1.84
N MET A 68 10.81 17.87 1.10
CA MET A 68 9.74 17.54 0.17
C MET A 68 10.22 16.60 -0.93
N LEU A 69 11.39 16.82 -1.50
CA LEU A 69 11.91 16.08 -2.65
C LEU A 69 12.52 14.74 -2.24
N PHE A 70 13.37 14.73 -1.22
CA PHE A 70 14.20 13.58 -0.85
C PHE A 70 13.80 12.93 0.48
N GLY A 71 12.83 13.53 1.19
CA GLY A 71 12.41 13.07 2.51
C GLY A 71 13.41 13.42 3.61
N TYR A 72 13.13 12.87 4.77
CA TYR A 72 13.86 13.16 6.01
C TYR A 72 14.69 11.97 6.51
N GLY A 73 14.79 10.92 5.70
CA GLY A 73 15.54 9.71 5.99
C GLY A 73 14.67 8.58 6.53
N LEU A 74 15.18 7.36 6.39
CA LEU A 74 14.49 6.15 6.82
C LEU A 74 14.25 6.18 8.33
N ASN A 75 13.10 5.67 8.76
CA ASN A 75 12.67 5.62 10.16
C ASN A 75 12.31 7.00 10.78
N ALA A 76 12.21 8.05 9.97
CA ALA A 76 11.92 9.39 10.48
C ALA A 76 10.50 9.52 11.09
N THR A 77 9.56 8.67 10.66
CA THR A 77 8.16 8.67 11.12
C THR A 77 7.80 7.55 12.09
N ASN A 78 8.70 6.59 12.34
CA ASN A 78 8.38 5.38 13.10
C ASN A 78 7.91 5.68 14.53
N SER A 79 6.63 5.51 14.80
CA SER A 79 6.03 5.67 16.12
C SER A 79 6.18 4.42 17.01
N GLY A 80 6.40 3.26 16.41
CA GLY A 80 6.43 1.96 17.12
C GLY A 80 7.76 1.63 17.81
N SER A 81 8.83 2.39 17.56
CA SER A 81 10.13 2.12 18.15
C SER A 81 10.32 2.84 19.49
N THR A 82 10.50 2.08 20.56
CA THR A 82 10.86 2.64 21.88
C THR A 82 12.34 2.97 22.00
N VAL A 83 13.20 2.38 21.16
CA VAL A 83 14.66 2.56 21.19
C VAL A 83 15.07 3.75 20.35
N SER A 84 14.46 3.94 19.20
CA SER A 84 14.72 5.03 18.28
C SER A 84 13.42 5.48 17.62
N PRO A 85 12.57 6.22 18.34
CA PRO A 85 11.35 6.77 17.75
C PRO A 85 11.70 7.75 16.64
N GLY A 86 10.85 7.81 15.62
CA GLY A 86 10.99 8.76 14.52
C GLY A 86 10.93 10.19 15.01
N TYR A 87 11.95 10.97 14.68
CA TYR A 87 12.09 12.33 15.21
C TYR A 87 11.02 13.31 14.70
N ILE A 88 10.42 13.06 13.52
CA ILE A 88 9.36 13.91 12.98
C ILE A 88 8.06 13.70 13.76
N GLY A 89 7.69 12.45 14.04
CA GLY A 89 6.54 12.15 14.89
C GLY A 89 6.68 12.75 16.30
N ALA A 90 7.89 12.65 16.87
CA ALA A 90 8.20 13.28 18.16
C ALA A 90 8.13 14.81 18.09
N TRP A 91 8.54 15.43 16.98
CA TRP A 91 8.49 16.89 16.79
C TRP A 91 7.05 17.42 16.76
N TYR A 92 6.17 16.75 16.04
CA TYR A 92 4.77 17.15 15.94
C TYR A 92 3.87 16.59 17.05
N HIS A 93 4.35 15.65 17.87
CA HIS A 93 3.57 14.88 18.83
C HIS A 93 2.39 14.13 18.16
N LEU A 94 2.62 13.64 16.94
CA LEU A 94 1.62 12.97 16.10
C LEU A 94 2.17 11.65 15.55
N ILE A 95 1.25 10.71 15.32
CA ILE A 95 1.54 9.44 14.66
C ILE A 95 1.36 9.65 13.15
N LEU A 96 2.48 9.77 12.42
CA LEU A 96 2.53 10.12 11.00
C LEU A 96 2.63 8.91 10.08
N ASP A 97 2.81 7.72 10.62
CA ASP A 97 2.99 6.46 9.91
C ASP A 97 1.67 5.68 9.68
N SER A 98 0.53 6.37 9.67
CA SER A 98 -0.80 5.76 9.49
C SER A 98 -0.98 5.06 8.15
N THR A 99 -0.24 5.46 7.10
CA THR A 99 -0.27 4.84 5.77
C THR A 99 1.13 4.65 5.20
N ALA A 100 1.32 3.63 4.35
CA ALA A 100 2.60 3.40 3.68
C ALA A 100 3.01 4.58 2.80
N LEU A 101 2.05 5.22 2.14
CA LEU A 101 2.31 6.40 1.31
C LEU A 101 2.81 7.57 2.15
N SER A 102 2.19 7.84 3.31
CA SER A 102 2.64 8.89 4.21
C SER A 102 4.05 8.62 4.73
N MET A 103 4.32 7.39 5.20
CA MET A 103 5.67 6.99 5.61
C MET A 103 6.70 7.28 4.52
N MET A 104 6.43 6.83 3.30
CA MET A 104 7.35 7.03 2.17
C MET A 104 7.53 8.51 1.82
N LEU A 105 6.45 9.31 1.85
CA LEU A 105 6.53 10.75 1.57
C LEU A 105 7.42 11.47 2.59
N TRP A 106 7.33 11.13 3.87
CA TRP A 106 8.18 11.69 4.90
C TRP A 106 9.61 11.16 4.84
N GLU A 107 9.81 9.86 4.55
CA GLU A 107 11.12 9.23 4.67
C GLU A 107 11.99 9.35 3.41
N VAL A 108 11.39 9.19 2.22
CA VAL A 108 12.12 9.20 0.94
C VAL A 108 11.64 10.32 -0.01
N GLY A 109 10.64 11.09 0.39
CA GLY A 109 10.11 12.21 -0.37
C GLY A 109 9.37 11.83 -1.65
N ILE A 110 8.94 12.85 -2.40
CA ILE A 110 8.20 12.64 -3.66
C ILE A 110 9.02 11.82 -4.65
N ILE A 111 10.32 12.10 -4.77
CA ILE A 111 11.20 11.41 -5.74
C ILE A 111 11.25 9.93 -5.42
N GLY A 112 11.45 9.56 -4.15
CA GLY A 112 11.48 8.17 -3.73
C GLY A 112 10.16 7.44 -3.98
N VAL A 113 9.03 8.08 -3.68
CA VAL A 113 7.69 7.54 -3.94
C VAL A 113 7.46 7.31 -5.44
N ILE A 114 7.78 8.32 -6.28
CA ILE A 114 7.63 8.20 -7.74
C ILE A 114 8.49 7.06 -8.28
N LEU A 115 9.75 6.96 -7.86
CA LEU A 115 10.66 5.90 -8.30
C LEU A 115 10.15 4.52 -7.88
N PHE A 116 9.66 4.37 -6.65
CA PHE A 116 9.10 3.11 -6.16
C PHE A 116 7.87 2.67 -6.98
N ILE A 117 6.91 3.58 -7.16
CA ILE A 117 5.70 3.30 -7.94
C ILE A 117 6.06 3.04 -9.42
N ALA A 118 6.93 3.85 -10.00
CA ALA A 118 7.35 3.70 -11.39
C ALA A 118 8.06 2.37 -11.65
N MET A 119 8.91 1.93 -10.73
CA MET A 119 9.59 0.64 -10.84
C MET A 119 8.59 -0.52 -10.86
N ILE A 120 7.64 -0.55 -9.90
CA ILE A 120 6.62 -1.61 -9.87
C ILE A 120 5.72 -1.53 -11.10
N ALA A 121 5.26 -0.33 -11.45
CA ALA A 121 4.43 -0.11 -12.63
C ALA A 121 5.13 -0.52 -13.93
N ALA A 122 6.42 -0.22 -14.08
CA ALA A 122 7.21 -0.64 -15.25
C ALA A 122 7.25 -2.17 -15.38
N ILE A 123 7.48 -2.90 -14.27
CA ILE A 123 7.44 -4.36 -14.27
C ILE A 123 6.05 -4.84 -14.68
N LEU A 124 4.99 -4.30 -14.08
CA LEU A 124 3.61 -4.69 -14.39
C LEU A 124 3.23 -4.41 -15.84
N ILE A 125 3.63 -3.27 -16.40
CA ILE A 125 3.34 -2.91 -17.80
C ILE A 125 4.06 -3.84 -18.76
N VAL A 126 5.35 -4.10 -18.53
CA VAL A 126 6.17 -4.95 -19.41
C VAL A 126 5.76 -6.42 -19.31
N MET A 127 5.41 -6.87 -18.09
CA MET A 127 5.04 -8.28 -17.80
C MET A 127 3.55 -8.54 -17.94
N ARG A 128 2.77 -7.59 -18.49
CA ARG A 128 1.33 -7.75 -18.69
C ARG A 128 1.05 -9.05 -19.46
N PRO A 129 0.22 -9.94 -18.91
CA PRO A 129 -0.17 -11.17 -19.62
C PRO A 129 -0.91 -10.78 -20.90
N LYS A 130 -0.30 -11.07 -22.04
CA LYS A 130 -0.92 -10.81 -23.34
C LYS A 130 -1.82 -11.99 -23.67
N GLU A 131 -2.99 -11.73 -24.24
CA GLU A 131 -3.94 -12.73 -24.73
C GLU A 131 -3.38 -13.62 -25.85
N THR A 132 -2.18 -13.33 -26.31
CA THR A 132 -1.46 -14.04 -27.39
C THR A 132 -1.10 -15.50 -27.04
N LEU A 133 -1.43 -15.96 -25.86
CA LEU A 133 -1.18 -17.34 -25.37
C LEU A 133 -1.83 -18.46 -26.16
N SER A 134 -2.84 -18.15 -26.93
CA SER A 134 -3.55 -19.12 -27.80
C SER A 134 -2.72 -19.60 -29.00
N ARG A 135 -1.56 -19.00 -29.29
CA ARG A 135 -0.77 -19.29 -30.50
C ARG A 135 0.50 -20.08 -30.27
N TYR A 136 0.88 -20.35 -29.02
CA TYR A 136 2.11 -21.08 -28.74
C TYR A 136 1.81 -22.51 -28.31
N ASP A 137 2.51 -23.45 -28.93
CA ASP A 137 2.54 -24.87 -28.54
C ASP A 137 3.44 -24.98 -27.29
N LEU A 138 2.95 -24.44 -26.14
CA LEU A 138 3.67 -24.36 -24.88
C LEU A 138 3.73 -25.74 -24.23
N LYS A 139 4.90 -26.09 -23.70
CA LYS A 139 5.04 -27.27 -22.85
C LYS A 139 4.12 -27.18 -21.63
N ARG A 140 3.67 -28.31 -21.12
CA ARG A 140 2.77 -28.38 -19.97
C ARG A 140 3.30 -27.65 -18.73
N GLU A 141 4.62 -27.65 -18.54
CA GLU A 141 5.30 -26.96 -17.44
C GLU A 141 5.21 -25.44 -17.59
N ASP A 142 5.39 -24.90 -18.79
CA ASP A 142 5.27 -23.47 -19.09
C ASP A 142 3.82 -22.99 -18.90
N LEU A 143 2.83 -23.83 -19.23
CA LEU A 143 1.41 -23.54 -19.00
C LEU A 143 1.07 -23.44 -17.51
N GLN A 144 1.65 -24.29 -16.67
CA GLN A 144 1.45 -24.22 -15.21
C GLN A 144 2.03 -22.94 -14.62
N LEU A 145 3.28 -22.60 -15.00
CA LEU A 145 3.92 -21.35 -14.58
C LEU A 145 3.11 -20.14 -15.03
N LEU A 146 2.64 -20.14 -16.25
CA LEU A 146 1.89 -19.05 -16.83
C LEU A 146 0.52 -18.87 -16.18
N SER A 147 -0.14 -19.95 -15.75
CA SER A 147 -1.41 -19.91 -15.06
C SER A 147 -1.33 -19.21 -13.69
N SER A 148 -0.16 -19.15 -13.08
CA SER A 148 0.08 -18.44 -11.81
C SER A 148 0.34 -16.92 -11.98
N ALA A 149 0.74 -16.48 -13.18
CA ALA A 149 1.09 -15.09 -13.44
C ALA A 149 -0.03 -14.08 -13.08
N PRO A 150 -1.33 -14.34 -13.38
CA PRO A 150 -2.40 -13.42 -13.00
C PRO A 150 -2.49 -13.20 -11.49
N ALA A 151 -2.23 -14.22 -10.67
CA ALA A 151 -2.27 -14.11 -9.21
C ALA A 151 -1.18 -13.17 -8.70
N PHE A 152 0.06 -13.32 -9.18
CA PHE A 152 1.16 -12.40 -8.83
C PHE A 152 0.91 -10.97 -9.32
N TYR A 153 0.31 -10.85 -10.50
CA TYR A 153 -0.02 -9.54 -11.08
C TYR A 153 -1.06 -8.81 -10.24
N VAL A 154 -2.17 -9.48 -9.89
CA VAL A 154 -3.22 -8.90 -9.05
C VAL A 154 -2.72 -8.58 -7.64
N PHE A 155 -1.89 -9.46 -7.07
CA PHE A 155 -1.27 -9.22 -5.77
C PHE A 155 -0.40 -7.95 -5.79
N ALA A 156 0.45 -7.76 -6.79
CA ALA A 156 1.31 -6.58 -6.89
C ALA A 156 0.50 -5.28 -7.09
N ILE A 157 -0.58 -5.33 -7.89
CA ILE A 157 -1.52 -4.21 -8.01
C ILE A 157 -2.19 -3.91 -6.66
N GLY A 158 -2.65 -4.95 -5.95
CA GLY A 158 -3.24 -4.81 -4.62
C GLY A 158 -2.30 -4.12 -3.63
N CYS A 159 -1.00 -4.48 -3.66
CA CYS A 159 0.02 -3.80 -2.85
C CYS A 159 0.15 -2.30 -3.21
N LEU A 160 0.15 -1.93 -4.49
CA LEU A 160 0.18 -0.51 -4.90
C LEU A 160 -1.07 0.25 -4.45
N LEU A 161 -2.25 -0.34 -4.61
CA LEU A 161 -3.51 0.27 -4.21
C LEU A 161 -3.65 0.39 -2.69
N SER A 162 -2.95 -0.44 -1.92
CA SER A 162 -2.96 -0.36 -0.46
C SER A 162 -2.10 0.77 0.12
N LEU A 163 -1.17 1.36 -0.64
CA LEU A 163 -0.24 2.38 -0.16
C LEU A 163 -0.93 3.57 0.55
N PRO A 164 -1.98 4.19 -0.01
CA PRO A 164 -2.65 5.32 0.63
C PRO A 164 -3.57 4.92 1.78
N TYR A 165 -3.83 3.63 1.96
CA TYR A 165 -4.80 3.14 2.94
C TYR A 165 -4.16 2.47 4.15
N SER A 166 -3.08 1.72 3.98
CA SER A 166 -2.51 0.88 5.03
C SER A 166 -0.99 1.00 5.08
N GLN A 167 -0.45 0.98 6.29
CA GLN A 167 1.00 0.94 6.54
C GLN A 167 1.60 -0.48 6.45
N ILE A 168 0.76 -1.52 6.38
CA ILE A 168 1.14 -2.94 6.51
C ILE A 168 2.27 -3.32 5.55
N LEU A 169 2.23 -2.81 4.31
CA LEU A 169 3.27 -3.10 3.32
C LEU A 169 4.67 -2.65 3.76
N MET A 170 4.77 -1.55 4.52
CA MET A 170 6.07 -1.04 4.99
C MET A 170 6.51 -1.61 6.33
N ILE A 171 5.57 -2.02 7.19
CA ILE A 171 5.87 -2.51 8.54
C ILE A 171 6.09 -4.02 8.56
N ILE A 172 5.39 -4.79 7.72
CA ILE A 172 5.47 -6.25 7.74
C ILE A 172 6.51 -6.76 6.72
N PRO A 173 7.71 -7.21 7.16
CA PRO A 173 8.77 -7.67 6.25
C PRO A 173 8.33 -8.84 5.37
N MET A 174 7.43 -9.69 5.87
CA MET A 174 6.89 -10.82 5.10
C MET A 174 6.11 -10.35 3.88
N LEU A 175 5.33 -9.27 4.00
CA LEU A 175 4.55 -8.73 2.88
C LEU A 175 5.45 -8.06 1.84
N GLN A 176 6.51 -7.38 2.30
CA GLN A 176 7.54 -6.84 1.41
C GLN A 176 8.23 -7.97 0.63
N PHE A 177 8.65 -9.04 1.33
CA PHE A 177 9.24 -10.21 0.69
C PHE A 177 8.30 -10.82 -0.36
N LEU A 178 7.02 -10.98 -0.04
CA LEU A 178 6.03 -11.51 -0.99
C LEU A 178 5.84 -10.60 -2.20
N LEU A 179 5.88 -9.27 -2.04
CA LEU A 179 5.82 -8.33 -3.15
C LEU A 179 7.01 -8.53 -4.10
N TRP A 180 8.24 -8.57 -3.57
CA TRP A 180 9.44 -8.76 -4.39
C TRP A 180 9.48 -10.14 -5.03
N LEU A 181 9.02 -11.18 -4.31
CA LEU A 181 8.87 -12.52 -4.86
C LEU A 181 7.87 -12.54 -6.03
N ALA A 182 6.72 -11.89 -5.88
CA ALA A 182 5.70 -11.81 -6.94
C ALA A 182 6.23 -11.09 -8.19
N LEU A 183 6.93 -9.96 -8.01
CA LEU A 183 7.55 -9.22 -9.12
C LEU A 183 8.65 -10.03 -9.79
N GLY A 184 9.50 -10.71 -9.02
CA GLY A 184 10.54 -11.61 -9.53
C GLY A 184 9.94 -12.78 -10.29
N ALA A 185 8.88 -13.41 -9.78
CA ALA A 185 8.17 -14.49 -10.47
C ALA A 185 7.60 -14.04 -11.81
N LEU A 186 6.98 -12.85 -11.89
CA LEU A 186 6.49 -12.29 -13.15
C LEU A 186 7.60 -12.12 -14.18
N ILE A 187 8.78 -11.63 -13.77
CA ILE A 187 9.95 -11.47 -14.67
C ILE A 187 10.42 -12.82 -15.20
N VAL A 188 10.54 -13.81 -14.31
CA VAL A 188 10.99 -15.17 -14.70
C VAL A 188 10.00 -15.82 -15.66
N ILE A 189 8.70 -15.77 -15.36
CA ILE A 189 7.64 -16.33 -16.22
C ILE A 189 7.69 -15.70 -17.61
N HIS A 190 7.75 -14.36 -17.66
CA HIS A 190 7.81 -13.64 -18.94
C HIS A 190 9.05 -14.02 -19.75
N ARG A 191 10.22 -14.11 -19.11
CA ARG A 191 11.48 -14.48 -19.77
C ARG A 191 11.45 -15.92 -20.30
N SER A 192 10.95 -16.87 -19.52
CA SER A 192 10.81 -18.29 -19.90
C SER A 192 9.95 -18.43 -21.15
N VAL A 193 8.77 -17.81 -21.17
CA VAL A 193 7.86 -17.84 -22.32
C VAL A 193 8.50 -17.22 -23.57
N ARG A 194 9.22 -16.09 -23.42
CA ARG A 194 9.85 -15.41 -24.54
C ARG A 194 11.00 -16.21 -25.16
N LEU A 195 11.80 -16.88 -24.34
CA LEU A 195 12.92 -17.71 -24.83
C LEU A 195 12.42 -18.92 -25.60
N ASN A 196 11.36 -19.58 -25.09
CA ASN A 196 10.80 -20.77 -25.75
C ASN A 196 10.07 -20.43 -27.05
N SER A 197 9.58 -19.19 -27.23
CA SER A 197 8.95 -18.73 -28.46
C SER A 197 9.92 -18.27 -29.54
N GLY A 198 11.16 -17.96 -29.21
CA GLY A 198 12.19 -17.51 -30.17
C GLY A 198 13.07 -18.63 -30.77
N THR A 199 12.88 -19.86 -30.32
CA THR A 199 13.66 -21.04 -30.79
C THR A 199 12.90 -21.89 -31.81
N GLN A 200 11.75 -21.45 -32.30
CA GLN A 200 11.02 -21.98 -33.44
C GLN A 200 11.12 -21.03 -34.63
#